data_1af6b3d6d012a401f48c031e1dadc334
#
_entry.id   1af6b3d6d012a401f48c031e1dadc334
#
_cell.length_a   1.000
_cell.length_b   1.000
_cell.length_c   1.000
_cell.angle_alpha   90.00
_cell.angle_beta   90.00
_cell.angle_gamma   90.00
#
_symmetry.space_group_name_H-M   'P 1'
#
loop_
_entity.id
_entity.type
_entity.pdbx_description
1 polymer ?
#
loop_
_entity_poly.entity_id
_entity_poly.type
_entity_poly.pdbx_seq_one_letter_code
_entity_poly.pdbx_strand_id
1 'polypeptide(L)'
;AQTFSTEANSLETKSLDTLLQQSEFGNNPHNFNVEAAIAAARSEIGTSRPTGWSAPGECIMSVIRWVEGAGGANWVGGGDPVSNYTGATRLTIDYAQPGDIVQYENIDYPTSWVSGVHTLLIVGVNGDGTFDIVQSNIPGGSGLVTEVTDWVPTPPAGFQAVVWRF
;
A
#
# COMPACT_ATOMS: atom_id res chain seq x y z
N ALA A 1 -2.60 19.37 -27.39
CA ALA A 1 -3.46 18.23 -27.68
C ALA A 1 -2.61 16.99 -27.89
N GLN A 2 -2.92 15.95 -27.20
CA GLN A 2 -2.25 14.67 -27.36
C GLN A 2 -2.91 13.91 -28.49
N THR A 3 -2.10 13.48 -29.43
CA THR A 3 -2.53 12.54 -30.46
C THR A 3 -2.21 11.14 -30.01
N PHE A 4 -3.21 10.29 -30.03
CA PHE A 4 -3.06 8.90 -29.63
C PHE A 4 -3.06 8.04 -30.89
N SER A 5 -2.14 7.10 -30.95
CA SER A 5 -2.15 6.11 -32.03
C SER A 5 -3.30 5.11 -31.84
N THR A 6 -3.67 4.41 -32.89
CA THR A 6 -4.68 3.36 -32.82
C THR A 6 -4.30 2.23 -31.84
N GLU A 7 -3.02 1.99 -31.71
CA GLU A 7 -2.49 1.01 -30.76
C GLU A 7 -2.68 1.43 -29.31
N ALA A 8 -2.73 2.73 -29.05
CA ALA A 8 -2.88 3.29 -27.73
C ALA A 8 -4.33 3.43 -27.29
N ASN A 9 -5.32 3.09 -28.13
CA ASN A 9 -6.73 3.31 -27.79
C ASN A 9 -7.14 2.58 -26.50
N SER A 10 -6.70 1.36 -26.29
CA SER A 10 -7.00 0.64 -25.04
C SER A 10 -6.22 1.21 -23.87
N LEU A 11 -4.97 1.64 -24.09
CA LEU A 11 -4.15 2.32 -23.07
C LEU A 11 -4.70 3.71 -22.79
N GLU A 12 -5.17 4.40 -23.81
CA GLU A 12 -5.83 5.70 -23.68
C GLU A 12 -7.11 5.59 -22.85
N THR A 13 -7.97 4.60 -23.13
CA THR A 13 -9.18 4.37 -22.34
C THR A 13 -8.83 4.09 -20.89
N LYS A 14 -7.82 3.26 -20.62
CA LYS A 14 -7.35 2.98 -19.27
C LYS A 14 -6.78 4.24 -18.60
N SER A 15 -6.07 5.09 -19.35
CA SER A 15 -5.54 6.35 -18.85
C SER A 15 -6.65 7.32 -18.49
N LEU A 16 -7.73 7.37 -19.30
CA LEU A 16 -8.90 8.20 -19.01
C LEU A 16 -9.63 7.69 -17.76
N ASP A 17 -9.82 6.39 -17.61
CA ASP A 17 -10.43 5.82 -16.42
C ASP A 17 -9.59 6.16 -15.19
N THR A 18 -8.27 6.07 -15.28
CA THR A 18 -7.35 6.46 -14.23
C THR A 18 -7.51 7.94 -13.88
N LEU A 19 -7.56 8.81 -14.88
CA LEU A 19 -7.75 10.25 -14.68
C LEU A 19 -9.11 10.57 -14.08
N LEU A 20 -10.18 9.91 -14.53
CA LEU A 20 -11.52 10.09 -13.97
C LEU A 20 -11.55 9.63 -12.51
N GLN A 21 -10.95 8.50 -12.20
CA GLN A 21 -10.89 8.03 -10.83
C GLN A 21 -9.99 8.92 -9.97
N GLN A 22 -8.90 9.44 -10.51
CA GLN A 22 -8.10 10.43 -9.83
C GLN A 22 -8.87 11.73 -9.58
N SER A 23 -9.78 12.12 -10.46
CA SER A 23 -10.65 13.28 -10.24
C SER A 23 -11.73 13.03 -9.21
N GLU A 24 -12.24 11.79 -9.09
CA GLU A 24 -13.30 11.42 -8.16
C GLU A 24 -12.77 11.01 -6.79
N PHE A 25 -11.66 10.24 -6.77
CA PHE A 25 -11.17 9.59 -5.55
C PHE A 25 -9.68 9.83 -5.30
N GLY A 26 -8.92 10.15 -6.33
CA GLY A 26 -7.47 10.10 -6.29
C GLY A 26 -6.78 11.43 -6.43
N ASN A 27 -7.50 12.52 -6.64
CA ASN A 27 -6.93 13.86 -6.49
C ASN A 27 -6.84 14.30 -5.02
N ASN A 28 -7.24 13.43 -4.11
CA ASN A 28 -6.90 13.64 -2.73
C ASN A 28 -5.41 13.41 -2.59
N PRO A 29 -4.61 14.48 -2.39
CA PRO A 29 -3.22 14.28 -2.05
C PRO A 29 -3.17 13.49 -0.75
N HIS A 30 -2.08 12.76 -0.56
CA HIS A 30 -1.81 12.14 0.72
C HIS A 30 -1.77 13.22 1.81
N ASN A 31 -2.27 12.91 3.00
CA ASN A 31 -2.25 13.83 4.14
C ASN A 31 -0.89 13.87 4.87
N PHE A 32 0.15 13.34 4.24
CA PHE A 32 1.50 13.27 4.78
C PHE A 32 2.52 13.49 3.65
N ASN A 33 3.77 13.69 4.04
CA ASN A 33 4.86 13.82 3.08
C ASN A 33 5.26 12.43 2.56
N VAL A 34 4.84 12.11 1.34
CA VAL A 34 5.08 10.80 0.72
C VAL A 34 6.58 10.52 0.58
N GLU A 35 7.36 11.49 0.14
CA GLU A 35 8.82 11.32 -0.01
C GLU A 35 9.49 11.02 1.33
N ALA A 36 9.05 11.67 2.39
CA ALA A 36 9.57 11.42 3.73
C ALA A 36 9.21 10.03 4.24
N ALA A 37 7.98 9.55 3.98
CA ALA A 37 7.56 8.21 4.34
C ALA A 37 8.37 7.15 3.59
N ILE A 38 8.57 7.34 2.30
CA ILE A 38 9.39 6.43 1.47
C ILE A 38 10.83 6.42 1.94
N ALA A 39 11.40 7.59 2.22
CA ALA A 39 12.77 7.68 2.73
C ALA A 39 12.92 6.98 4.09
N ALA A 40 11.94 7.13 4.99
CA ALA A 40 11.93 6.45 6.27
C ALA A 40 11.88 4.92 6.10
N ALA A 41 11.00 4.43 5.23
CA ALA A 41 10.90 3.01 4.92
C ALA A 41 12.21 2.46 4.35
N ARG A 42 12.78 3.15 3.36
CA ARG A 42 14.04 2.73 2.75
C ARG A 42 15.24 2.78 3.70
N SER A 43 15.23 3.70 4.66
CA SER A 43 16.29 3.79 5.66
C SER A 43 16.33 2.57 6.59
N GLU A 44 15.25 1.84 6.68
CA GLU A 44 15.13 0.65 7.54
C GLU A 44 15.42 -0.65 6.80
N ILE A 45 15.63 -0.65 5.50
CA ILE A 45 15.93 -1.86 4.72
C ILE A 45 17.12 -2.60 5.34
N GLY A 46 16.96 -3.91 5.53
CA GLY A 46 17.96 -4.77 6.14
C GLY A 46 17.90 -4.80 7.67
N THR A 47 17.08 -3.99 8.30
CA THR A 47 16.88 -4.06 9.76
C THR A 47 15.84 -5.11 10.11
N SER A 48 15.97 -5.70 11.30
CA SER A 48 14.97 -6.61 11.89
C SER A 48 14.56 -6.05 13.24
N ARG A 49 13.26 -6.09 13.52
CA ARG A 49 12.68 -5.63 14.78
C ARG A 49 11.87 -6.74 15.43
N PRO A 50 11.61 -6.67 16.73
CA PRO A 50 10.73 -7.63 17.39
C PRO A 50 9.38 -7.74 16.68
N THR A 51 8.89 -8.97 16.55
CA THR A 51 7.60 -9.29 15.93
C THR A 51 6.63 -9.79 16.97
N GLY A 52 5.36 -9.79 16.61
CA GLY A 52 4.27 -10.16 17.46
C GLY A 52 3.18 -9.09 17.43
N TRP A 53 2.12 -9.30 18.19
CA TRP A 53 1.01 -8.35 18.23
C TRP A 53 1.49 -6.95 18.63
N SER A 54 1.24 -5.97 17.78
CA SER A 54 1.64 -4.56 17.96
C SER A 54 3.15 -4.32 18.11
N ALA A 55 4.00 -5.30 17.81
CA ALA A 55 5.45 -5.12 17.91
C ALA A 55 5.99 -4.36 16.69
N PRO A 56 7.11 -3.62 16.83
CA PRO A 56 7.63 -2.76 15.76
C PRO A 56 7.96 -3.47 14.44
N GLY A 57 8.26 -4.77 14.48
CA GLY A 57 8.56 -5.55 13.28
C GLY A 57 7.34 -6.12 12.58
N GLU A 58 6.15 -5.99 13.16
CA GLU A 58 4.90 -6.40 12.51
C GLU A 58 4.67 -5.58 11.24
N CYS A 59 4.16 -6.21 10.18
CA CYS A 59 4.05 -5.57 8.86
C CYS A 59 3.28 -4.24 8.90
N ILE A 60 2.13 -4.22 9.54
CA ILE A 60 1.32 -2.99 9.64
C ILE A 60 1.98 -1.96 10.57
N MET A 61 2.64 -2.38 11.62
CA MET A 61 3.30 -1.47 12.56
C MET A 61 4.45 -0.72 11.89
N SER A 62 5.16 -1.35 10.98
CA SER A 62 6.20 -0.69 10.19
C SER A 62 5.60 0.39 9.29
N VAL A 63 4.54 0.07 8.55
CA VAL A 63 3.87 1.04 7.67
C VAL A 63 3.32 2.21 8.48
N ILE A 64 2.68 1.94 9.62
CA ILE A 64 2.19 2.98 10.53
C ILE A 64 3.34 3.92 10.92
N ARG A 65 4.46 3.37 11.34
CA ARG A 65 5.62 4.16 11.74
C ARG A 65 6.13 5.07 10.63
N TRP A 66 6.21 4.55 9.40
CA TRP A 66 6.70 5.34 8.26
C TRP A 66 5.75 6.47 7.90
N VAL A 67 4.45 6.20 7.88
CA VAL A 67 3.42 7.17 7.50
C VAL A 67 3.21 8.21 8.59
N GLU A 68 3.07 7.79 9.85
CA GLU A 68 2.90 8.73 10.98
C GLU A 68 4.13 9.61 11.17
N GLY A 69 5.32 9.04 11.03
CA GLY A 69 6.57 9.79 11.11
C GLY A 69 6.72 10.85 10.02
N ALA A 70 5.98 10.71 8.92
CA ALA A 70 5.93 11.67 7.82
C ALA A 70 4.76 12.67 7.95
N GLY A 71 4.11 12.73 9.10
CA GLY A 71 2.99 13.63 9.36
C GLY A 71 1.62 13.07 9.02
N GLY A 72 1.54 11.76 8.82
CA GLY A 72 0.32 11.08 8.40
C GLY A 72 -0.75 10.95 9.47
N ALA A 73 -1.80 10.27 9.09
CA ALA A 73 -2.98 10.08 9.92
C ALA A 73 -2.64 9.40 11.24
N ASN A 74 -3.36 9.78 12.27
CA ASN A 74 -3.38 9.01 13.50
C ASN A 74 -4.13 7.71 13.23
N TRP A 75 -3.41 6.64 13.10
CA TRP A 75 -4.00 5.33 13.02
C TRP A 75 -4.65 5.03 14.37
N VAL A 76 -5.94 4.83 14.34
CA VAL A 76 -6.66 4.46 15.55
C VAL A 76 -6.30 3.00 15.85
N GLY A 77 -5.32 2.81 16.72
CA GLY A 77 -4.86 1.48 17.09
C GLY A 77 -5.96 0.61 17.67
N GLY A 78 -5.81 -0.71 17.55
CA GLY A 78 -6.74 -1.69 18.08
C GLY A 78 -7.94 -1.95 17.19
N GLY A 79 -7.96 -1.40 15.99
CA GLY A 79 -9.01 -1.68 15.02
C GLY A 79 -8.83 -3.02 14.31
N ASP A 80 -9.86 -3.39 13.59
CA ASP A 80 -9.80 -4.50 12.65
C ASP A 80 -9.07 -4.11 11.36
N PRO A 81 -8.81 -5.04 10.43
CA PRO A 81 -8.09 -4.75 9.19
C PRO A 81 -8.67 -3.64 8.31
N VAL A 82 -9.94 -3.31 8.47
CA VAL A 82 -10.60 -2.25 7.70
C VAL A 82 -10.71 -0.96 8.51
N SER A 83 -11.11 -1.04 9.77
CA SER A 83 -11.32 0.14 10.62
C SER A 83 -10.04 0.90 10.92
N ASN A 84 -8.89 0.24 10.86
CA ASN A 84 -7.59 0.91 10.94
C ASN A 84 -7.40 1.99 9.88
N TYR A 85 -8.13 1.92 8.78
CA TYR A 85 -8.04 2.86 7.66
C TYR A 85 -9.18 3.87 7.65
N THR A 86 -9.83 4.11 8.79
CA THR A 86 -10.86 5.14 8.90
C THR A 86 -10.30 6.49 8.47
N GLY A 87 -10.97 7.14 7.53
CA GLY A 87 -10.51 8.40 6.93
C GLY A 87 -9.64 8.23 5.68
N ALA A 88 -9.22 7.01 5.37
CA ALA A 88 -8.52 6.74 4.11
C ALA A 88 -9.49 6.44 2.98
N THR A 89 -9.06 6.67 1.75
CA THR A 89 -9.79 6.28 0.55
C THR A 89 -9.41 4.84 0.18
N ARG A 90 -10.43 4.00 -0.03
CA ARG A 90 -10.25 2.62 -0.49
C ARG A 90 -10.20 2.60 -2.01
N LEU A 91 -9.16 2.01 -2.57
CA LEU A 91 -8.91 1.94 -4.00
C LEU A 91 -8.56 0.51 -4.42
N THR A 92 -8.56 0.28 -5.73
CA THR A 92 -8.00 -0.94 -6.31
C THR A 92 -6.56 -0.70 -6.72
N ILE A 93 -5.82 -1.80 -6.96
CA ILE A 93 -4.39 -1.75 -7.30
C ILE A 93 -4.12 -0.96 -8.58
N ASP A 94 -5.07 -0.91 -9.51
CA ASP A 94 -4.91 -0.19 -10.77
C ASP A 94 -4.70 1.32 -10.57
N TYR A 95 -5.10 1.85 -9.44
CA TYR A 95 -5.02 3.29 -9.12
C TYR A 95 -3.97 3.62 -8.08
N ALA A 96 -3.17 2.63 -7.71
CA ALA A 96 -2.16 2.79 -6.68
C ALA A 96 -1.07 3.79 -7.10
N GLN A 97 -0.63 4.59 -6.14
CA GLN A 97 0.41 5.61 -6.27
C GLN A 97 1.45 5.42 -5.18
N PRO A 98 2.67 5.97 -5.36
CA PRO A 98 3.64 6.00 -4.26
C PRO A 98 3.03 6.65 -3.00
N GLY A 99 3.25 6.04 -1.86
CA GLY A 99 2.67 6.45 -0.58
C GLY A 99 1.39 5.72 -0.22
N ASP A 100 0.78 5.02 -1.16
CA ASP A 100 -0.39 4.19 -0.87
C ASP A 100 0.01 2.92 -0.13
N ILE A 101 -0.94 2.39 0.63
CA ILE A 101 -0.77 1.19 1.44
C ILE A 101 -1.54 0.07 0.77
N VAL A 102 -0.89 -1.06 0.57
CA VAL A 102 -1.58 -2.28 0.13
C VAL A 102 -1.77 -3.19 1.32
N GLN A 103 -2.97 -3.71 1.47
CA GLN A 103 -3.28 -4.73 2.46
C GLN A 103 -3.97 -5.90 1.78
N TYR A 104 -3.52 -7.11 2.09
CA TYR A 104 -4.24 -8.32 1.73
C TYR A 104 -5.37 -8.51 2.73
N GLU A 105 -6.58 -8.58 2.22
CA GLU A 105 -7.82 -8.65 2.99
C GLU A 105 -8.50 -9.99 2.69
N ASN A 106 -8.94 -10.69 3.72
CA ASN A 106 -9.74 -11.91 3.51
C ASN A 106 -11.10 -11.52 2.94
N ILE A 107 -11.49 -12.15 1.83
CA ILE A 107 -12.71 -11.79 1.10
C ILE A 107 -13.95 -12.10 1.94
N ASP A 108 -13.98 -13.24 2.63
CA ASP A 108 -15.14 -13.66 3.43
C ASP A 108 -15.16 -13.00 4.81
N TYR A 109 -13.99 -12.67 5.36
CA TYR A 109 -13.85 -12.09 6.69
C TYR A 109 -12.94 -10.84 6.64
N PRO A 110 -13.38 -9.77 5.96
CA PRO A 110 -12.52 -8.60 5.71
C PRO A 110 -12.10 -7.86 6.99
N THR A 111 -12.87 -8.00 8.05
CA THR A 111 -12.59 -7.35 9.34
C THR A 111 -11.89 -8.25 10.34
N SER A 112 -11.38 -9.40 9.91
CA SER A 112 -10.72 -10.35 10.80
C SER A 112 -9.22 -10.42 10.53
N TRP A 113 -8.43 -10.40 11.60
CA TRP A 113 -7.00 -10.66 11.57
C TRP A 113 -6.76 -12.16 11.44
N VAL A 114 -6.88 -12.66 10.22
CA VAL A 114 -6.62 -14.07 9.93
C VAL A 114 -5.25 -14.23 9.27
N SER A 115 -4.70 -15.42 9.34
CA SER A 115 -3.43 -15.73 8.67
C SER A 115 -3.56 -15.46 7.17
N GLY A 116 -2.64 -14.69 6.62
CA GLY A 116 -2.66 -14.23 5.22
C GLY A 116 -2.85 -12.74 5.06
N VAL A 117 -3.34 -12.03 6.08
CA VAL A 117 -3.36 -10.57 6.10
C VAL A 117 -1.92 -10.06 6.10
N HIS A 118 -1.62 -9.14 5.19
CA HIS A 118 -0.31 -8.51 5.09
C HIS A 118 -0.45 -7.07 4.66
N THR A 119 0.46 -6.22 5.12
CA THR A 119 0.43 -4.78 4.85
C THR A 119 1.80 -4.33 4.34
N LEU A 120 1.80 -3.47 3.33
CA LEU A 120 3.04 -2.94 2.74
C LEU A 120 2.84 -1.53 2.21
N LEU A 121 3.94 -0.82 1.96
CA LEU A 121 3.96 0.53 1.42
C LEU A 121 4.44 0.51 -0.03
N ILE A 122 3.69 1.15 -0.93
CA ILE A 122 4.12 1.40 -2.30
C ILE A 122 5.12 2.56 -2.29
N VAL A 123 6.29 2.34 -2.89
CA VAL A 123 7.34 3.36 -2.98
C VAL A 123 7.61 3.76 -4.43
N GLY A 124 7.12 3.02 -5.40
CA GLY A 124 7.26 3.35 -6.81
C GLY A 124 6.21 2.65 -7.67
N VAL A 125 5.87 3.29 -8.78
CA VAL A 125 4.96 2.74 -9.80
C VAL A 125 5.74 2.70 -11.11
N ASN A 126 5.89 1.51 -11.69
CA ASN A 126 6.81 1.29 -12.81
C ASN A 126 6.18 1.50 -14.19
N GLY A 127 4.86 1.71 -14.27
CA GLY A 127 4.18 1.99 -15.53
C GLY A 127 3.86 0.76 -16.40
N ASP A 128 4.38 -0.40 -16.04
CA ASP A 128 4.14 -1.69 -16.71
C ASP A 128 3.17 -2.60 -15.93
N GLY A 129 2.51 -2.06 -14.93
CA GLY A 129 1.65 -2.81 -14.02
C GLY A 129 2.37 -3.37 -12.81
N THR A 130 3.67 -3.12 -12.67
CA THR A 130 4.44 -3.50 -11.49
C THR A 130 4.73 -2.32 -10.59
N PHE A 131 5.12 -2.61 -9.36
CA PHE A 131 5.39 -1.62 -8.33
C PHE A 131 6.70 -1.93 -7.62
N ASP A 132 7.29 -0.92 -7.02
CA ASP A 132 8.32 -1.11 -6.01
C ASP A 132 7.67 -0.90 -4.64
N ILE A 133 7.94 -1.81 -3.72
CA ILE A 133 7.31 -1.80 -2.40
C ILE A 133 8.34 -2.00 -1.30
N VAL A 134 8.05 -1.48 -0.12
CA VAL A 134 8.79 -1.80 1.09
C VAL A 134 7.83 -2.45 2.08
N GLN A 135 8.28 -3.52 2.68
CA GLN A 135 7.49 -4.33 3.61
C GLN A 135 8.35 -4.84 4.75
N SER A 136 7.72 -5.28 5.83
CA SER A 136 8.42 -5.95 6.91
C SER A 136 7.77 -7.28 7.25
N ASN A 137 8.53 -8.09 8.00
CA ASN A 137 8.04 -9.37 8.54
C ASN A 137 7.77 -10.44 7.47
N ILE A 138 8.53 -10.41 6.39
CA ILE A 138 8.59 -11.50 5.42
C ILE A 138 10.04 -12.02 5.42
N PRO A 139 10.26 -13.28 5.77
CA PRO A 139 9.29 -14.28 6.24
C PRO A 139 8.68 -13.91 7.59
N GLY A 140 7.50 -14.46 7.87
CA GLY A 140 6.77 -14.21 9.11
C GLY A 140 7.61 -14.54 10.35
N GLY A 141 7.61 -13.62 11.31
CA GLY A 141 8.41 -13.71 12.54
C GLY A 141 9.81 -13.10 12.43
N SER A 142 10.25 -12.68 11.23
CA SER A 142 11.59 -12.13 11.03
C SER A 142 11.71 -10.66 11.43
N GLY A 143 10.61 -9.89 11.31
CA GLY A 143 10.66 -8.44 11.46
C GLY A 143 11.57 -7.74 10.46
N LEU A 144 12.01 -8.46 9.42
CA LEU A 144 12.96 -7.97 8.43
C LEU A 144 12.28 -6.99 7.48
N VAL A 145 12.90 -5.83 7.27
CA VAL A 145 12.45 -4.83 6.29
C VAL A 145 13.17 -5.08 4.97
N THR A 146 12.39 -5.22 3.90
CA THR A 146 12.91 -5.44 2.55
C THR A 146 12.20 -4.54 1.54
N GLU A 147 12.91 -4.17 0.48
CA GLU A 147 12.31 -3.60 -0.72
C GLU A 147 12.20 -4.70 -1.77
N VAL A 148 11.06 -4.74 -2.46
CA VAL A 148 10.84 -5.62 -3.61
C VAL A 148 10.56 -4.74 -4.81
N THR A 149 11.36 -4.91 -5.86
CA THR A 149 11.17 -4.21 -7.14
C THR A 149 10.38 -5.08 -8.11
N ASP A 150 9.69 -4.45 -9.05
CA ASP A 150 8.88 -5.14 -10.06
C ASP A 150 7.85 -6.10 -9.42
N TRP A 151 7.29 -5.67 -8.31
CA TRP A 151 6.33 -6.44 -7.53
C TRP A 151 4.93 -6.34 -8.13
N VAL A 152 4.19 -7.42 -8.06
CA VAL A 152 2.75 -7.46 -8.32
C VAL A 152 2.05 -8.11 -7.14
N PRO A 153 0.78 -7.73 -6.84
CA PRO A 153 0.04 -8.37 -5.76
C PRO A 153 -0.12 -9.87 -6.01
N THR A 154 0.17 -10.66 -5.00
CA THR A 154 -0.03 -12.11 -5.00
C THR A 154 -0.74 -12.50 -3.70
N PRO A 155 -1.99 -12.07 -3.50
CA PRO A 155 -2.71 -12.39 -2.29
C PRO A 155 -2.90 -13.90 -2.16
N PRO A 156 -2.89 -14.45 -0.95
CA PRO A 156 -3.21 -15.85 -0.73
C PRO A 156 -4.60 -16.21 -1.24
N ALA A 157 -4.87 -17.50 -1.44
CA ALA A 157 -6.20 -17.97 -1.82
C ALA A 157 -7.24 -17.46 -0.80
N GLY A 158 -8.35 -16.91 -1.29
CA GLY A 158 -9.40 -16.33 -0.47
C GLY A 158 -9.12 -14.89 0.00
N PHE A 159 -8.01 -14.29 -0.47
CA PHE A 159 -7.66 -12.91 -0.16
C PHE A 159 -7.69 -12.04 -1.41
N GLN A 160 -7.77 -10.74 -1.22
CA GLN A 160 -7.66 -9.73 -2.27
C GLN A 160 -6.74 -8.61 -1.82
N ALA A 161 -6.12 -7.95 -2.79
CA ALA A 161 -5.31 -6.76 -2.53
C ALA A 161 -6.21 -5.53 -2.52
N VAL A 162 -6.13 -4.76 -1.45
CA VAL A 162 -6.85 -3.50 -1.28
C VAL A 162 -5.83 -2.39 -1.11
N VAL A 163 -6.07 -1.26 -1.76
CA VAL A 163 -5.22 -0.08 -1.64
C VAL A 163 -5.90 0.96 -0.76
N TRP A 164 -5.15 1.51 0.18
CA TRP A 164 -5.61 2.56 1.08
C TRP A 164 -4.76 3.80 0.92
N ARG A 165 -5.40 4.95 0.82
CA ARG A 165 -4.74 6.26 0.71
C ARG A 165 -5.24 7.20 1.80
N PHE A 166 -4.33 7.58 2.65
CA PHE A 166 -4.54 8.66 3.61
C PHE A 166 -4.27 10.04 3.02
#